data_a4a38a14050a7ff2ed02d413eda2a2f2
#
_entry.id   a4a38a14050a7ff2ed02d413eda2a2f2
#
_cell.length_a   1.000
_cell.length_b   1.000
_cell.length_c   1.000
_cell.angle_alpha   90.00
_cell.angle_beta   90.00
_cell.angle_gamma   90.00
#
_symmetry.space_group_name_H-M   'P 1'
#
loop_
_entity.id
_entity.type
_entity.pdbx_description
1 polymer ?
#
loop_
_entity_poly.entity_id
_entity_poly.type
_entity_poly.pdbx_seq_one_letter_code
_entity_poly.pdbx_strand_id
1 'polypeptide(L)'
;MIFGILTMRGIISSPSQLLLALLALTISIRSVSAFVTPSTRTINNNLLQHASPSSSTTALQMDVIEVDVAIVGGGPAGITCALYTSRADLKTMILDKNPASGALAITSHIANYPGVDRSMSGAELLEQMKVQAVQYGTRYERAQVFMIDVNSDETGDDVYTKCVYTPDFMVKARSLVLATGAMGRVGRPFPGEKEFLGSGVSYCATCDGAFYRDSVVAVYGASTEAIEEALFLTKFAKTVHWITSVDISRETESGFERNKILDQDLLASLYECENVEHLEQTKLIEVMGDVSGVTGVKLKRKGSKEEEVIEVEGAFIYGAGGGSKPITEFCQSKVELDESSGVIVDENMKTSCDGVYAIGDIRNTDYKQVVVAASDGCIAAMSIEKFLYNRKSIKVDWIHK
;
A
#
# COMPACT_ATOMS: atom_id res chain seq x y z
N MET A 1 -17.30 -23.12 31.92
CA MET A 1 -17.96 -21.85 32.21
C MET A 1 -17.82 -21.44 33.70
N ILE A 2 -16.68 -21.72 34.34
CA ILE A 2 -16.44 -21.44 35.79
C ILE A 2 -15.06 -20.79 36.01
N PHE A 3 -14.25 -20.49 34.99
CA PHE A 3 -12.89 -19.92 35.16
C PHE A 3 -12.77 -18.42 34.83
N GLY A 4 -13.86 -17.70 34.58
CA GLY A 4 -13.88 -16.28 34.19
C GLY A 4 -14.27 -15.27 35.28
N ILE A 5 -14.51 -15.66 36.53
CA ILE A 5 -15.11 -14.76 37.54
C ILE A 5 -14.07 -14.22 38.56
N LEU A 6 -12.83 -14.64 38.51
CA LEU A 6 -11.83 -14.31 39.54
C LEU A 6 -10.86 -13.14 39.25
N THR A 7 -10.98 -12.48 38.07
CA THR A 7 -10.06 -11.38 37.68
C THR A 7 -10.68 -9.98 37.65
N MET A 8 -11.94 -9.78 38.13
CA MET A 8 -12.58 -8.45 38.13
C MET A 8 -12.77 -7.83 39.53
N ARG A 9 -11.92 -8.10 40.50
CA ARG A 9 -12.01 -7.49 41.83
C ARG A 9 -11.27 -6.15 42.00
N GLY A 10 -10.92 -5.44 40.93
CA GLY A 10 -10.13 -4.20 41.05
C GLY A 10 -10.71 -2.95 40.35
N ILE A 11 -11.83 -3.04 39.63
CA ILE A 11 -12.21 -1.92 38.70
C ILE A 11 -13.61 -1.35 39.02
N ILE A 12 -14.44 -1.91 39.89
CA ILE A 12 -15.80 -1.40 40.13
C ILE A 12 -15.87 -0.79 41.52
N SER A 13 -15.87 0.54 41.58
CA SER A 13 -15.88 1.30 42.84
C SER A 13 -17.24 1.89 43.27
N SER A 14 -18.33 1.65 42.52
CA SER A 14 -19.65 2.12 42.91
C SER A 14 -20.81 1.23 42.40
N PRO A 15 -21.96 1.17 43.15
CA PRO A 15 -23.14 0.39 42.77
C PRO A 15 -23.77 0.79 41.40
N SER A 16 -23.60 2.04 40.99
CA SER A 16 -24.10 2.56 39.72
C SER A 16 -23.36 2.00 38.47
N GLN A 17 -22.08 1.65 38.60
CA GLN A 17 -21.30 1.03 37.52
C GLN A 17 -21.67 -0.44 37.33
N LEU A 18 -22.10 -1.13 38.37
CA LEU A 18 -22.59 -2.51 38.28
C LEU A 18 -23.93 -2.59 37.53
N LEU A 19 -24.81 -1.60 37.74
CA LEU A 19 -26.12 -1.52 37.08
C LEU A 19 -25.98 -1.27 35.56
N LEU A 20 -25.05 -0.42 35.15
CA LEU A 20 -24.75 -0.15 33.72
C LEU A 20 -24.14 -1.35 33.02
N ALA A 21 -23.28 -2.11 33.70
CA ALA A 21 -22.68 -3.33 33.12
C ALA A 21 -23.74 -4.46 32.96
N LEU A 22 -24.69 -4.56 33.87
CA LEU A 22 -25.80 -5.54 33.80
C LEU A 22 -26.84 -5.15 32.71
N LEU A 23 -27.10 -3.85 32.50
CA LEU A 23 -27.97 -3.39 31.41
C LEU A 23 -27.35 -3.62 30.02
N ALA A 24 -26.04 -3.45 29.86
CA ALA A 24 -25.34 -3.74 28.61
C ALA A 24 -25.38 -5.25 28.25
N LEU A 25 -25.31 -6.11 29.26
CA LEU A 25 -25.39 -7.57 29.06
C LEU A 25 -26.79 -8.06 28.65
N THR A 26 -27.87 -7.40 29.13
CA THR A 26 -29.25 -7.76 28.79
C THR A 26 -29.67 -7.29 27.41
N ILE A 27 -29.08 -6.24 26.88
CA ILE A 27 -29.33 -5.75 25.51
C ILE A 27 -28.65 -6.68 24.48
N SER A 28 -27.49 -7.27 24.79
CA SER A 28 -26.77 -8.19 23.91
C SER A 28 -27.43 -9.58 23.78
N ILE A 29 -28.28 -9.99 24.72
CA ILE A 29 -28.94 -11.31 24.72
C ILE A 29 -30.30 -11.28 23.99
N ARG A 30 -30.90 -10.09 23.77
CA ARG A 30 -32.20 -9.97 23.08
C ARG A 30 -32.13 -9.97 21.56
N SER A 31 -30.96 -9.91 20.95
CA SER A 31 -30.80 -9.89 19.49
C SER A 31 -30.51 -11.25 18.82
N VAL A 32 -30.55 -12.36 19.58
CA VAL A 32 -30.20 -13.70 19.05
C VAL A 32 -31.38 -14.70 18.99
N SER A 33 -32.61 -14.33 19.46
CA SER A 33 -33.75 -15.28 19.54
C SER A 33 -34.93 -14.95 18.65
N ALA A 34 -34.70 -14.58 17.40
CA ALA A 34 -35.76 -14.39 16.41
C ALA A 34 -35.41 -15.06 15.07
N PHE A 35 -35.25 -16.36 15.05
CA PHE A 35 -35.39 -17.19 13.82
C PHE A 35 -35.36 -18.66 14.23
N VAL A 36 -36.54 -19.31 14.33
CA VAL A 36 -36.88 -20.65 13.87
C VAL A 36 -38.24 -21.02 14.45
N THR A 37 -39.32 -21.03 13.66
CA THR A 37 -40.46 -21.88 13.81
C THR A 37 -40.87 -22.44 12.44
N PRO A 38 -40.97 -23.76 12.25
CA PRO A 38 -41.48 -24.33 11.02
C PRO A 38 -43.02 -24.37 11.07
N SER A 39 -43.65 -23.69 10.13
CA SER A 39 -45.10 -23.80 9.88
C SER A 39 -45.35 -24.83 8.81
N THR A 40 -45.87 -25.98 9.21
CA THR A 40 -46.52 -26.97 8.32
C THR A 40 -47.79 -26.37 7.74
N ARG A 41 -47.88 -26.20 6.44
CA ARG A 41 -49.12 -25.99 5.70
C ARG A 41 -49.31 -27.07 4.66
N THR A 42 -50.42 -27.74 4.84
CA THR A 42 -51.04 -28.77 4.01
C THR A 42 -51.22 -28.32 2.55
N ILE A 43 -50.79 -29.16 1.62
CA ILE A 43 -50.94 -28.93 0.18
C ILE A 43 -52.34 -29.28 -0.22
N ASN A 44 -53.09 -28.33 -0.78
CA ASN A 44 -54.33 -28.58 -1.49
C ASN A 44 -54.05 -28.47 -3.01
N ASN A 45 -54.06 -29.62 -3.68
CA ASN A 45 -53.99 -29.70 -5.14
C ASN A 45 -55.33 -29.28 -5.73
N ASN A 46 -55.33 -28.17 -6.47
CA ASN A 46 -56.15 -27.96 -7.68
C ASN A 46 -56.02 -26.51 -8.13
N LEU A 47 -55.31 -26.34 -9.23
CA LEU A 47 -55.58 -25.37 -10.31
C LEU A 47 -54.32 -25.21 -11.18
N LEU A 48 -54.17 -26.15 -12.10
CA LEU A 48 -53.37 -25.96 -13.30
C LEU A 48 -54.15 -25.05 -14.26
N GLN A 49 -53.75 -23.80 -14.44
CA GLN A 49 -54.04 -23.04 -15.67
C GLN A 49 -53.01 -21.90 -15.83
N HIS A 50 -52.24 -22.05 -16.88
CA HIS A 50 -51.56 -21.00 -17.68
C HIS A 50 -50.98 -19.75 -16.95
N ALA A 51 -49.77 -19.85 -16.52
CA ALA A 51 -48.90 -18.69 -16.37
C ALA A 51 -47.67 -18.91 -17.23
N SER A 52 -47.52 -18.10 -18.29
CA SER A 52 -46.30 -17.96 -19.05
C SER A 52 -45.17 -17.55 -18.12
N PRO A 53 -43.93 -18.11 -18.23
CA PRO A 53 -42.81 -17.61 -17.46
C PRO A 53 -42.42 -16.23 -17.97
N SER A 54 -42.85 -15.18 -17.28
CA SER A 54 -42.19 -13.87 -17.41
C SER A 54 -40.80 -14.02 -16.80
N SER A 55 -39.80 -14.26 -17.61
CA SER A 55 -38.40 -14.16 -17.25
C SER A 55 -38.10 -12.68 -16.98
N SER A 56 -38.41 -12.19 -15.80
CA SER A 56 -37.80 -10.98 -15.29
C SER A 56 -36.36 -11.35 -14.90
N THR A 57 -35.47 -11.30 -15.85
CA THR A 57 -34.04 -11.19 -15.59
C THR A 57 -33.88 -9.82 -14.94
N THR A 58 -33.90 -9.79 -13.60
CA THR A 58 -33.48 -8.59 -12.85
C THR A 58 -31.98 -8.47 -13.12
N ALA A 59 -31.64 -7.71 -14.14
CA ALA A 59 -30.26 -7.26 -14.32
C ALA A 59 -29.88 -6.58 -13.00
N LEU A 60 -28.84 -7.08 -12.33
CA LEU A 60 -28.25 -6.44 -11.16
C LEU A 60 -27.78 -5.07 -11.66
N GLN A 61 -28.57 -4.03 -11.37
CA GLN A 61 -28.23 -2.66 -11.72
C GLN A 61 -27.14 -2.25 -10.75
N MET A 62 -25.90 -2.17 -11.22
CA MET A 62 -24.77 -1.69 -10.43
C MET A 62 -24.97 -0.21 -10.13
N ASP A 63 -24.83 0.18 -8.87
CA ASP A 63 -24.93 1.58 -8.46
C ASP A 63 -23.82 2.38 -9.13
N VAL A 64 -24.17 3.54 -9.71
CA VAL A 64 -23.25 4.46 -10.40
C VAL A 64 -23.10 5.72 -9.57
N ILE A 65 -21.85 6.06 -9.22
CA ILE A 65 -21.51 7.28 -8.46
C ILE A 65 -20.76 8.23 -9.39
N GLU A 66 -21.25 9.47 -9.53
CA GLU A 66 -20.61 10.48 -10.36
C GLU A 66 -19.82 11.48 -9.51
N VAL A 67 -18.55 11.70 -9.90
CA VAL A 67 -17.62 12.62 -9.25
C VAL A 67 -16.81 13.40 -10.29
N ASP A 68 -16.23 14.54 -9.90
CA ASP A 68 -15.29 15.25 -10.78
C ASP A 68 -13.95 14.53 -10.83
N VAL A 69 -13.46 14.02 -9.69
CA VAL A 69 -12.17 13.36 -9.56
C VAL A 69 -12.30 12.05 -8.80
N ALA A 70 -11.97 10.94 -9.45
CA ALA A 70 -11.79 9.65 -8.80
C ALA A 70 -10.30 9.38 -8.57
N ILE A 71 -9.93 8.97 -7.35
CA ILE A 71 -8.55 8.68 -6.95
C ILE A 71 -8.47 7.22 -6.48
N VAL A 72 -7.63 6.42 -7.12
CA VAL A 72 -7.42 5.02 -6.75
C VAL A 72 -6.15 4.92 -5.90
N GLY A 73 -6.34 4.71 -4.60
CA GLY A 73 -5.28 4.64 -3.60
C GLY A 73 -5.31 5.82 -2.62
N GLY A 74 -5.36 5.50 -1.32
CA GLY A 74 -5.44 6.44 -0.20
C GLY A 74 -4.11 6.61 0.54
N GLY A 75 -2.99 6.48 -0.17
CA GLY A 75 -1.66 6.84 0.33
C GLY A 75 -1.42 8.36 0.35
N PRO A 76 -0.23 8.81 0.77
CA PRO A 76 0.09 10.24 0.89
C PRO A 76 -0.11 11.02 -0.41
N ALA A 77 0.19 10.41 -1.57
CA ALA A 77 -0.03 11.03 -2.88
C ALA A 77 -1.54 11.27 -3.14
N GLY A 78 -2.36 10.20 -3.02
CA GLY A 78 -3.79 10.27 -3.28
C GLY A 78 -4.52 11.19 -2.33
N ILE A 79 -4.21 11.14 -1.03
CA ILE A 79 -4.82 12.03 -0.03
C ILE A 79 -4.44 13.49 -0.28
N THR A 80 -3.18 13.78 -0.62
CA THR A 80 -2.77 15.15 -0.94
C THR A 80 -3.48 15.65 -2.19
N CYS A 81 -3.59 14.84 -3.24
CA CYS A 81 -4.36 15.19 -4.43
C CYS A 81 -5.82 15.49 -4.05
N ALA A 82 -6.46 14.63 -3.25
CA ALA A 82 -7.82 14.81 -2.80
C ALA A 82 -8.03 16.10 -1.98
N LEU A 83 -7.09 16.41 -1.09
CA LEU A 83 -7.11 17.64 -0.31
C LEU A 83 -7.17 18.88 -1.23
N TYR A 84 -6.28 18.94 -2.22
CA TYR A 84 -6.21 20.08 -3.12
C TYR A 84 -7.40 20.16 -4.09
N THR A 85 -7.86 19.04 -4.64
CA THR A 85 -9.03 19.00 -5.53
C THR A 85 -10.33 19.35 -4.79
N SER A 86 -10.51 18.85 -3.55
CA SER A 86 -11.67 19.22 -2.72
C SER A 86 -11.65 20.69 -2.31
N ARG A 87 -10.47 21.26 -2.03
CA ARG A 87 -10.32 22.71 -1.77
C ARG A 87 -10.59 23.57 -3.00
N ALA A 88 -10.45 23.01 -4.20
CA ALA A 88 -10.85 23.65 -5.46
C ALA A 88 -12.33 23.45 -5.80
N ASP A 89 -13.15 22.99 -4.84
CA ASP A 89 -14.59 22.73 -4.98
C ASP A 89 -14.93 21.66 -6.03
N LEU A 90 -14.04 20.69 -6.21
CA LEU A 90 -14.27 19.52 -7.05
C LEU A 90 -14.80 18.36 -6.20
N LYS A 91 -15.87 17.70 -6.67
CA LYS A 91 -16.38 16.47 -6.04
C LYS A 91 -15.32 15.37 -6.17
N THR A 92 -14.62 15.09 -5.09
CA THR A 92 -13.48 14.18 -5.06
C THR A 92 -13.78 12.92 -4.25
N MET A 93 -13.43 11.77 -4.79
CA MET A 93 -13.59 10.47 -4.13
C MET A 93 -12.30 9.68 -4.17
N ILE A 94 -11.87 9.19 -3.01
CA ILE A 94 -10.78 8.20 -2.87
C ILE A 94 -11.38 6.81 -2.73
N LEU A 95 -10.82 5.86 -3.49
CA LEU A 95 -11.11 4.43 -3.40
C LEU A 95 -9.85 3.73 -2.90
N ASP A 96 -9.88 3.17 -1.70
CA ASP A 96 -8.74 2.49 -1.10
C ASP A 96 -9.13 1.10 -0.61
N LYS A 97 -8.40 0.09 -1.06
CA LYS A 97 -8.63 -1.30 -0.68
C LYS A 97 -8.37 -1.54 0.79
N ASN A 98 -7.26 -1.03 1.31
CA ASN A 98 -6.83 -1.26 2.69
C ASN A 98 -5.88 -0.15 3.18
N PRO A 99 -6.41 0.84 3.90
CA PRO A 99 -5.63 1.96 4.42
C PRO A 99 -4.44 1.57 5.31
N ALA A 100 -4.51 0.39 5.93
CA ALA A 100 -3.47 -0.10 6.84
C ALA A 100 -2.33 -0.86 6.15
N SER A 101 -2.33 -0.96 4.81
CA SER A 101 -1.36 -1.80 4.08
C SER A 101 -0.41 -1.05 3.16
N GLY A 102 -0.52 0.25 3.07
CA GLY A 102 0.38 1.09 2.26
C GLY A 102 1.75 1.27 2.93
N ALA A 103 2.78 1.59 2.14
CA ALA A 103 4.16 1.76 2.64
C ALA A 103 4.24 2.71 3.84
N LEU A 104 3.59 3.88 3.77
CA LEU A 104 3.54 4.80 4.90
C LEU A 104 2.81 4.22 6.10
N ALA A 105 1.69 3.54 5.91
CA ALA A 105 0.87 3.02 7.01
C ALA A 105 1.57 1.98 7.89
N ILE A 106 2.54 1.24 7.32
CA ILE A 106 3.32 0.23 8.06
C ILE A 106 4.63 0.76 8.65
N THR A 107 5.01 2.00 8.35
CA THR A 107 6.24 2.62 8.85
C THR A 107 6.06 3.03 10.31
N SER A 108 6.93 2.54 11.20
CA SER A 108 6.83 2.77 12.64
C SER A 108 7.14 4.22 13.05
N HIS A 109 8.09 4.88 12.38
CA HIS A 109 8.52 6.23 12.70
C HIS A 109 8.83 7.03 11.43
N ILE A 110 8.43 8.29 11.40
CA ILE A 110 8.70 9.20 10.27
C ILE A 110 9.74 10.24 10.68
N ALA A 111 10.98 10.04 10.29
CA ALA A 111 12.09 10.94 10.61
C ALA A 111 12.45 11.93 9.49
N ASN A 112 11.96 11.70 8.27
CA ASN A 112 12.39 12.38 7.05
C ASN A 112 11.27 13.17 6.34
N TYR A 113 10.13 13.41 7.00
CA TYR A 113 9.09 14.31 6.49
C TYR A 113 9.17 15.66 7.22
N PRO A 114 9.49 16.78 6.54
CA PRO A 114 9.66 18.07 7.17
C PRO A 114 8.40 18.54 7.89
N GLY A 115 8.54 19.01 9.13
CA GLY A 115 7.43 19.55 9.93
C GLY A 115 6.64 18.51 10.72
N VAL A 116 7.05 17.24 10.67
CA VAL A 116 6.43 16.14 11.45
C VAL A 116 7.31 15.81 12.65
N ASP A 117 6.68 15.50 13.81
CA ASP A 117 7.39 15.05 15.00
C ASP A 117 8.02 13.67 14.75
N ARG A 118 9.26 13.48 15.22
CA ARG A 118 10.02 12.24 15.00
C ARG A 118 9.41 11.01 15.67
N SER A 119 8.55 11.20 16.67
CA SER A 119 7.84 10.11 17.35
C SER A 119 6.60 9.64 16.60
N MET A 120 6.17 10.39 15.57
CA MET A 120 4.96 10.08 14.81
C MET A 120 5.18 8.85 13.93
N SER A 121 4.25 7.91 13.98
CA SER A 121 4.19 6.78 13.06
C SER A 121 3.64 7.20 11.70
N GLY A 122 3.94 6.42 10.67
CA GLY A 122 3.37 6.65 9.35
C GLY A 122 1.84 6.51 9.31
N ALA A 123 1.27 5.61 10.13
CA ALA A 123 -0.18 5.46 10.27
C ALA A 123 -0.84 6.72 10.85
N GLU A 124 -0.23 7.33 11.88
CA GLU A 124 -0.73 8.58 12.48
C GLU A 124 -0.64 9.74 11.50
N LEU A 125 0.47 9.86 10.76
CA LEU A 125 0.62 10.88 9.72
C LEU A 125 -0.45 10.71 8.64
N LEU A 126 -0.66 9.49 8.16
CA LEU A 126 -1.64 9.19 7.12
C LEU A 126 -3.07 9.52 7.56
N GLU A 127 -3.41 9.20 8.82
CA GLU A 127 -4.74 9.53 9.37
C GLU A 127 -4.93 11.06 9.51
N GLN A 128 -3.90 11.81 9.94
CA GLN A 128 -3.96 13.28 9.97
C GLN A 128 -4.19 13.87 8.58
N MET A 129 -3.46 13.39 7.58
CA MET A 129 -3.64 13.82 6.18
C MET A 129 -5.05 13.53 5.68
N LYS A 130 -5.58 12.33 5.98
CA LYS A 130 -6.93 11.92 5.59
C LYS A 130 -8.01 12.77 6.27
N VAL A 131 -7.90 13.00 7.58
CA VAL A 131 -8.83 13.89 8.32
C VAL A 131 -8.87 15.27 7.66
N GLN A 132 -7.70 15.81 7.28
CA GLN A 132 -7.60 17.10 6.62
C GLN A 132 -8.30 17.11 5.25
N ALA A 133 -8.14 16.07 4.42
CA ALA A 133 -8.81 15.99 3.13
C ALA A 133 -10.34 15.84 3.28
N VAL A 134 -10.81 15.01 4.22
CA VAL A 134 -12.24 14.79 4.50
C VAL A 134 -12.93 16.07 5.01
N GLN A 135 -12.24 16.90 5.80
CA GLN A 135 -12.77 18.20 6.26
C GLN A 135 -13.13 19.15 5.11
N TYR A 136 -12.49 19.00 3.94
CA TYR A 136 -12.80 19.77 2.73
C TYR A 136 -13.78 19.06 1.78
N GLY A 137 -14.42 17.96 2.21
CA GLY A 137 -15.47 17.29 1.45
C GLY A 137 -15.02 16.09 0.61
N THR A 138 -13.75 15.65 0.74
CA THR A 138 -13.31 14.40 0.12
C THR A 138 -14.13 13.22 0.64
N ARG A 139 -14.76 12.47 -0.26
CA ARG A 139 -15.36 11.18 0.07
C ARG A 139 -14.30 10.09 0.06
N TYR A 140 -14.15 9.38 1.17
CA TYR A 140 -13.19 8.30 1.32
C TYR A 140 -13.94 6.97 1.45
N GLU A 141 -13.76 6.07 0.47
CA GLU A 141 -14.43 4.77 0.44
C GLU A 141 -13.43 3.62 0.48
N ARG A 142 -13.71 2.65 1.35
CA ARG A 142 -12.97 1.40 1.36
C ARG A 142 -13.49 0.48 0.26
N ALA A 143 -12.80 0.45 -0.88
CA ALA A 143 -13.20 -0.34 -2.03
C ALA A 143 -11.99 -0.87 -2.80
N GLN A 144 -12.09 -2.11 -3.27
CA GLN A 144 -11.10 -2.70 -4.15
C GLN A 144 -11.44 -2.36 -5.61
N VAL A 145 -10.56 -1.60 -6.27
CA VAL A 145 -10.64 -1.38 -7.70
C VAL A 145 -9.99 -2.56 -8.41
N PHE A 146 -10.70 -3.17 -9.35
CA PHE A 146 -10.18 -4.29 -10.14
C PHE A 146 -9.98 -3.95 -11.63
N MET A 147 -10.61 -2.87 -12.11
CA MET A 147 -10.50 -2.42 -13.49
C MET A 147 -10.81 -0.93 -13.58
N ILE A 148 -10.18 -0.28 -14.57
CA ILE A 148 -10.52 1.08 -15.01
C ILE A 148 -10.87 1.07 -16.49
N ASP A 149 -11.71 2.03 -16.92
CA ASP A 149 -11.87 2.39 -18.31
C ASP A 149 -11.68 3.90 -18.48
N VAL A 150 -10.91 4.28 -19.49
CA VAL A 150 -10.48 5.67 -19.66
C VAL A 150 -11.12 6.36 -20.87
N ASN A 151 -11.89 5.61 -21.67
CA ASN A 151 -12.56 6.09 -22.87
C ASN A 151 -13.99 5.53 -22.92
N SER A 152 -14.78 5.77 -21.89
CA SER A 152 -16.11 5.16 -21.75
C SER A 152 -17.21 5.77 -22.61
N ASP A 153 -16.94 6.88 -23.28
CA ASP A 153 -17.91 7.52 -24.18
C ASP A 153 -17.35 7.72 -25.59
N GLU A 154 -17.82 6.88 -26.53
CA GLU A 154 -17.52 7.00 -27.96
C GLU A 154 -18.40 8.06 -28.64
N THR A 155 -19.49 8.52 -28.01
CA THR A 155 -20.42 9.50 -28.58
C THR A 155 -19.97 10.94 -28.35
N GLY A 156 -19.10 11.19 -27.37
CA GLY A 156 -18.55 12.51 -27.04
C GLY A 156 -19.49 13.43 -26.27
N ASP A 157 -20.66 12.93 -25.85
CA ASP A 157 -21.67 13.71 -25.14
C ASP A 157 -21.52 13.64 -23.61
N ASP A 158 -20.88 12.56 -23.06
CA ASP A 158 -20.69 12.38 -21.62
C ASP A 158 -19.39 13.06 -21.15
N VAL A 159 -19.49 13.93 -20.16
CA VAL A 159 -18.32 14.55 -19.52
C VAL A 159 -17.60 13.61 -18.55
N TYR A 160 -18.26 12.54 -18.14
CA TYR A 160 -17.75 11.53 -17.21
C TYR A 160 -17.14 10.34 -17.95
N THR A 161 -16.03 10.57 -18.63
CA THR A 161 -15.40 9.62 -19.57
C THR A 161 -14.48 8.61 -18.90
N LYS A 162 -14.30 8.65 -17.59
CA LYS A 162 -13.46 7.73 -16.83
C LYS A 162 -14.32 6.86 -15.93
N CYS A 163 -14.19 5.53 -16.03
CA CYS A 163 -14.91 4.60 -15.18
C CYS A 163 -13.96 3.82 -14.28
N VAL A 164 -14.35 3.64 -13.03
CA VAL A 164 -13.62 2.84 -12.03
C VAL A 164 -14.57 1.77 -11.50
N TYR A 165 -14.18 0.51 -11.61
CA TYR A 165 -15.02 -0.62 -11.28
C TYR A 165 -14.59 -1.25 -9.95
N THR A 166 -15.57 -1.40 -9.05
CA THR A 166 -15.45 -2.14 -7.81
C THR A 166 -16.45 -3.30 -7.77
N PRO A 167 -16.36 -4.25 -6.86
CA PRO A 167 -17.35 -5.34 -6.75
C PRO A 167 -18.78 -4.84 -6.48
N ASP A 168 -18.95 -3.70 -5.79
CA ASP A 168 -20.22 -3.26 -5.27
C ASP A 168 -20.85 -2.11 -6.08
N PHE A 169 -20.03 -1.26 -6.71
CA PHE A 169 -20.47 -0.07 -7.45
C PHE A 169 -19.45 0.34 -8.53
N MET A 170 -19.88 1.21 -9.42
CA MET A 170 -19.04 1.87 -10.42
C MET A 170 -18.94 3.36 -10.13
N VAL A 171 -17.75 3.94 -10.30
CA VAL A 171 -17.56 5.39 -10.24
C VAL A 171 -17.31 5.92 -11.65
N LYS A 172 -18.10 6.90 -12.06
CA LYS A 172 -17.86 7.70 -13.26
C LYS A 172 -17.21 9.03 -12.87
N ALA A 173 -16.11 9.38 -13.51
CA ALA A 173 -15.36 10.58 -13.21
C ALA A 173 -15.01 11.38 -14.47
N ARG A 174 -14.80 12.68 -14.28
CA ARG A 174 -14.27 13.57 -15.33
C ARG A 174 -12.74 13.46 -15.41
N SER A 175 -12.09 13.15 -14.28
CA SER A 175 -10.66 12.92 -14.19
C SER A 175 -10.37 11.75 -13.26
N LEU A 176 -9.33 10.96 -13.58
CA LEU A 176 -8.90 9.78 -12.84
C LEU A 176 -7.46 9.95 -12.37
N VAL A 177 -7.19 9.57 -11.12
CA VAL A 177 -5.86 9.59 -10.53
C VAL A 177 -5.47 8.20 -10.05
N LEU A 178 -4.33 7.70 -10.51
CA LEU A 178 -3.74 6.43 -10.12
C LEU A 178 -2.71 6.70 -9.00
N ALA A 179 -2.93 6.19 -7.80
CA ALA A 179 -2.12 6.47 -6.60
C ALA A 179 -1.90 5.22 -5.73
N THR A 180 -1.90 4.04 -6.33
CA THR A 180 -1.83 2.74 -5.63
C THR A 180 -0.45 2.40 -5.07
N GLY A 181 0.57 3.19 -5.40
CA GLY A 181 1.93 3.00 -4.92
C GLY A 181 2.65 1.78 -5.51
N ALA A 182 3.71 1.36 -4.84
CA ALA A 182 4.59 0.27 -5.27
C ALA A 182 4.93 -0.63 -4.09
N MET A 183 3.98 -1.49 -3.71
CA MET A 183 4.15 -2.49 -2.64
C MET A 183 4.18 -3.93 -3.17
N GLY A 184 4.19 -4.08 -4.49
CA GLY A 184 4.21 -5.39 -5.13
C GLY A 184 5.56 -6.07 -4.95
N ARG A 185 5.65 -7.06 -4.04
CA ARG A 185 6.82 -7.93 -3.96
C ARG A 185 6.61 -9.18 -4.80
N VAL A 186 7.65 -9.55 -5.57
CA VAL A 186 7.68 -10.82 -6.28
C VAL A 186 8.11 -11.93 -5.30
N GLY A 187 7.24 -12.90 -5.04
CA GLY A 187 7.53 -14.07 -4.23
C GLY A 187 6.75 -14.17 -2.91
N ARG A 188 6.91 -15.31 -2.23
CA ARG A 188 6.31 -15.51 -0.90
C ARG A 188 7.19 -14.83 0.16
N PRO A 189 6.61 -14.13 1.13
CA PRO A 189 7.36 -13.59 2.26
C PRO A 189 8.00 -14.74 3.06
N PHE A 190 9.16 -14.46 3.64
CA PHE A 190 9.81 -15.38 4.57
C PHE A 190 9.01 -15.48 5.89
N PRO A 191 9.10 -16.59 6.62
CA PRO A 191 8.63 -16.65 7.99
C PRO A 191 9.19 -15.47 8.80
N GLY A 192 8.36 -14.83 9.64
CA GLY A 192 8.70 -13.64 10.42
C GLY A 192 8.74 -12.33 9.64
N GLU A 193 8.89 -12.33 8.31
CA GLU A 193 9.04 -11.10 7.52
C GLU A 193 7.85 -10.14 7.67
N LYS A 194 6.62 -10.64 7.60
CA LYS A 194 5.41 -9.82 7.78
C LYS A 194 5.17 -9.39 9.22
N GLU A 195 5.56 -10.24 10.15
CA GLU A 195 5.38 -10.02 11.58
C GLU A 195 6.23 -8.86 12.07
N PHE A 196 7.48 -8.79 11.58
CA PHE A 196 8.43 -7.75 11.97
C PHE A 196 8.54 -6.59 10.98
N LEU A 197 7.67 -6.53 9.96
CA LEU A 197 7.66 -5.43 9.01
C LEU A 197 7.36 -4.10 9.73
N GLY A 198 8.29 -3.13 9.61
CA GLY A 198 8.27 -1.88 10.36
C GLY A 198 8.77 -1.99 11.82
N SER A 199 9.09 -3.20 12.28
CA SER A 199 9.68 -3.46 13.60
C SER A 199 11.02 -4.21 13.46
N GLY A 200 11.85 -3.77 12.51
CA GLY A 200 13.15 -4.34 12.21
C GLY A 200 13.26 -4.93 10.81
N VAL A 201 12.17 -5.36 10.16
CA VAL A 201 12.17 -5.66 8.72
C VAL A 201 11.84 -4.39 7.94
N SER A 202 12.64 -4.09 6.92
CA SER A 202 12.45 -2.96 6.00
C SER A 202 12.69 -3.36 4.54
N TYR A 203 12.12 -2.57 3.62
CA TYR A 203 12.38 -2.65 2.18
C TYR A 203 12.98 -1.35 1.63
N CYS A 204 13.47 -0.45 2.50
CA CYS A 204 14.00 0.84 2.11
C CYS A 204 15.08 1.30 3.11
N ALA A 205 16.36 1.12 2.79
CA ALA A 205 17.44 1.58 3.66
C ALA A 205 17.51 3.11 3.72
N THR A 206 17.18 3.81 2.62
CA THR A 206 17.10 5.27 2.61
C THR A 206 16.06 5.80 3.60
N CYS A 207 14.98 5.04 3.85
CA CYS A 207 13.94 5.40 4.82
C CYS A 207 14.38 5.14 6.25
N ASP A 208 14.91 3.95 6.51
CA ASP A 208 15.06 3.40 7.86
C ASP A 208 16.52 3.26 8.31
N GLY A 209 17.50 3.34 7.40
CA GLY A 209 18.91 3.05 7.69
C GLY A 209 19.51 3.92 8.81
N ALA A 210 19.05 5.15 8.96
CA ALA A 210 19.54 6.03 10.03
C ALA A 210 19.15 5.55 11.45
N PHE A 211 18.15 4.66 11.60
CA PHE A 211 17.76 4.08 12.88
C PHE A 211 18.73 2.98 13.35
N TYR A 212 19.53 2.42 12.41
CA TYR A 212 20.47 1.33 12.67
C TYR A 212 21.91 1.81 12.86
N ARG A 213 22.08 3.02 13.41
CA ARG A 213 23.40 3.53 13.73
C ARG A 213 24.08 2.65 14.78
N ASP A 214 25.32 2.22 14.47
CA ASP A 214 26.14 1.34 15.28
C ASP A 214 25.54 -0.08 15.53
N SER A 215 24.47 -0.44 14.79
CA SER A 215 23.79 -1.74 14.84
C SER A 215 24.34 -2.72 13.81
N VAL A 216 24.04 -4.01 14.00
CA VAL A 216 24.29 -5.06 13.02
C VAL A 216 23.03 -5.27 12.19
N VAL A 217 23.15 -5.24 10.87
CA VAL A 217 22.01 -5.42 9.96
C VAL A 217 22.26 -6.50 8.91
N ALA A 218 21.20 -7.13 8.44
CA ALA A 218 21.22 -8.05 7.31
C ALA A 218 20.59 -7.39 6.08
N VAL A 219 21.22 -7.55 4.92
CA VAL A 219 20.67 -7.19 3.60
C VAL A 219 20.56 -8.47 2.78
N TYR A 220 19.35 -8.86 2.42
CA TYR A 220 19.11 -10.06 1.61
C TYR A 220 18.70 -9.70 0.20
N GLY A 221 19.49 -10.09 -0.79
CA GLY A 221 19.19 -9.88 -2.21
C GLY A 221 20.46 -9.84 -3.08
N ALA A 222 20.26 -10.12 -4.37
CA ALA A 222 21.32 -10.15 -5.39
C ALA A 222 20.93 -9.27 -6.59
N SER A 223 20.39 -8.09 -6.34
CA SER A 223 20.04 -7.07 -7.35
C SER A 223 20.90 -5.82 -7.16
N THR A 224 20.99 -4.97 -8.18
CA THR A 224 21.65 -3.65 -8.09
C THR A 224 21.06 -2.85 -6.94
N GLU A 225 19.74 -2.85 -6.77
CA GLU A 225 19.08 -2.19 -5.63
C GLU A 225 19.59 -2.72 -4.28
N ALA A 226 19.72 -4.05 -4.11
CA ALA A 226 20.22 -4.61 -2.86
C ALA A 226 21.66 -4.16 -2.55
N ILE A 227 22.50 -3.95 -3.58
CA ILE A 227 23.86 -3.43 -3.45
C ILE A 227 23.84 -1.96 -3.07
N GLU A 228 23.04 -1.13 -3.73
CA GLU A 228 22.88 0.30 -3.43
C GLU A 228 22.40 0.51 -1.99
N GLU A 229 21.41 -0.26 -1.56
CA GLU A 229 20.85 -0.19 -0.22
C GLU A 229 21.85 -0.71 0.83
N ALA A 230 22.61 -1.78 0.53
CA ALA A 230 23.71 -2.23 1.39
C ALA A 230 24.80 -1.15 1.53
N LEU A 231 25.22 -0.54 0.42
CA LEU A 231 26.15 0.61 0.42
C LEU A 231 25.63 1.79 1.23
N PHE A 232 24.33 2.06 1.15
CA PHE A 232 23.74 3.14 1.94
C PHE A 232 23.81 2.84 3.44
N LEU A 233 23.54 1.58 3.83
CA LEU A 233 23.58 1.13 5.23
C LEU A 233 24.98 1.15 5.83
N THR A 234 26.05 1.00 5.03
CA THR A 234 27.44 1.07 5.55
C THR A 234 27.77 2.40 6.22
N LYS A 235 27.03 3.48 5.89
CA LYS A 235 27.18 4.82 6.48
C LYS A 235 26.70 4.89 7.93
N PHE A 236 25.92 3.94 8.38
CA PHE A 236 25.28 3.94 9.68
C PHE A 236 25.60 2.70 10.50
N ALA A 237 25.43 1.53 9.88
CA ALA A 237 25.54 0.25 10.58
C ALA A 237 26.99 -0.04 10.99
N LYS A 238 27.13 -0.72 12.13
CA LYS A 238 28.42 -1.27 12.58
C LYS A 238 28.88 -2.40 11.65
N THR A 239 27.96 -3.27 11.26
CA THR A 239 28.20 -4.38 10.34
C THR A 239 26.99 -4.58 9.43
N VAL A 240 27.23 -4.76 8.15
CA VAL A 240 26.21 -5.13 7.15
C VAL A 240 26.50 -6.53 6.67
N HIS A 241 25.68 -7.50 7.05
CA HIS A 241 25.70 -8.86 6.48
C HIS A 241 24.94 -8.86 5.16
N TRP A 242 25.70 -8.81 4.04
CA TRP A 242 25.07 -8.92 2.72
C TRP A 242 24.91 -10.40 2.34
N ILE A 243 23.66 -10.84 2.22
CA ILE A 243 23.29 -12.26 2.05
C ILE A 243 22.77 -12.47 0.64
N THR A 244 23.43 -13.34 -0.14
CA THR A 244 23.02 -13.68 -1.50
C THR A 244 22.82 -15.19 -1.66
N SER A 245 21.68 -15.57 -2.26
CA SER A 245 21.36 -16.98 -2.50
C SER A 245 22.07 -17.58 -3.70
N VAL A 246 22.74 -16.76 -4.48
CA VAL A 246 23.47 -17.10 -5.70
C VAL A 246 24.95 -16.78 -5.53
N ASP A 247 25.77 -17.42 -6.37
CA ASP A 247 27.18 -17.09 -6.53
C ASP A 247 27.28 -15.88 -7.47
N ILE A 248 27.73 -14.76 -6.94
CA ILE A 248 27.84 -13.51 -7.72
C ILE A 248 29.11 -13.50 -8.58
N SER A 249 30.13 -14.26 -8.17
CA SER A 249 31.42 -14.33 -8.85
C SER A 249 31.43 -15.22 -10.10
N ARG A 250 30.44 -16.11 -10.26
CA ARG A 250 30.38 -17.03 -11.40
C ARG A 250 29.55 -16.42 -12.55
N GLU A 251 30.24 -16.15 -13.65
CA GLU A 251 29.61 -16.14 -14.98
C GLU A 251 29.01 -17.54 -15.22
N THR A 252 27.69 -17.65 -15.12
CA THR A 252 27.04 -18.93 -15.44
C THR A 252 27.03 -19.11 -16.95
N GLU A 253 27.73 -20.17 -17.44
CA GLU A 253 27.72 -20.65 -18.83
C GLU A 253 26.31 -20.99 -19.35
N SER A 254 25.30 -20.99 -18.50
CA SER A 254 23.90 -21.26 -18.83
C SER A 254 23.14 -19.97 -19.03
N GLY A 255 23.46 -19.19 -20.05
CA GLY A 255 22.59 -18.24 -20.79
C GLY A 255 21.43 -17.49 -20.10
N PHE A 256 21.31 -17.58 -18.78
CA PHE A 256 20.29 -16.88 -18.02
C PHE A 256 20.90 -15.54 -17.57
N GLU A 257 20.47 -14.47 -18.22
CA GLU A 257 20.97 -13.09 -18.14
C GLU A 257 20.87 -12.40 -16.76
N ARG A 258 20.76 -13.15 -15.64
CA ARG A 258 20.64 -12.56 -14.30
C ARG A 258 21.90 -11.83 -13.82
N ASN A 259 23.09 -12.24 -14.29
CA ASN A 259 24.36 -11.59 -13.87
C ASN A 259 24.71 -10.35 -14.70
N LYS A 260 23.94 -10.03 -15.74
CA LYS A 260 24.12 -8.84 -16.56
C LYS A 260 23.54 -7.56 -15.91
N ILE A 261 22.84 -7.73 -14.78
CA ILE A 261 22.05 -6.68 -14.11
C ILE A 261 22.88 -6.00 -12.98
N LEU A 262 24.00 -6.59 -12.54
CA LEU A 262 24.78 -5.99 -11.45
C LEU A 262 25.74 -4.94 -12.01
N ASP A 263 25.63 -3.74 -11.48
CA ASP A 263 26.58 -2.68 -11.71
C ASP A 263 27.91 -3.06 -11.04
N GLN A 264 28.96 -3.25 -11.86
CA GLN A 264 30.25 -3.72 -11.39
C GLN A 264 30.99 -2.68 -10.55
N ASP A 265 30.77 -1.39 -10.81
CA ASP A 265 31.37 -0.29 -10.05
C ASP A 265 30.74 -0.19 -8.65
N LEU A 266 29.43 -0.38 -8.55
CA LEU A 266 28.74 -0.46 -7.26
C LEU A 266 29.15 -1.69 -6.46
N LEU A 267 29.28 -2.84 -7.11
CA LEU A 267 29.71 -4.07 -6.48
C LEU A 267 31.13 -3.94 -5.93
N ALA A 268 32.06 -3.36 -6.72
CA ALA A 268 33.41 -3.09 -6.27
C ALA A 268 33.43 -2.14 -5.06
N SER A 269 32.62 -1.09 -5.10
CA SER A 269 32.47 -0.13 -4.00
C SER A 269 31.95 -0.79 -2.72
N LEU A 270 31.04 -1.78 -2.83
CA LEU A 270 30.53 -2.50 -1.68
C LEU A 270 31.60 -3.40 -1.05
N TYR A 271 32.45 -4.05 -1.87
CA TYR A 271 33.55 -4.89 -1.38
C TYR A 271 34.71 -4.07 -0.76
N GLU A 272 34.83 -2.77 -1.08
CA GLU A 272 35.80 -1.86 -0.45
C GLU A 272 35.37 -1.45 0.97
N CYS A 273 34.10 -1.64 1.35
CA CYS A 273 33.61 -1.26 2.67
C CYS A 273 34.06 -2.27 3.75
N GLU A 274 34.83 -1.80 4.74
CA GLU A 274 35.39 -2.64 5.82
C GLU A 274 34.32 -3.25 6.74
N ASN A 275 33.12 -2.69 6.78
CA ASN A 275 32.02 -3.12 7.63
C ASN A 275 30.98 -3.98 6.88
N VAL A 276 31.33 -4.50 5.69
CA VAL A 276 30.47 -5.42 4.93
C VAL A 276 31.00 -6.83 5.04
N GLU A 277 30.15 -7.76 5.40
CA GLU A 277 30.40 -9.19 5.36
C GLU A 277 29.48 -9.87 4.35
N HIS A 278 30.05 -10.35 3.24
CA HIS A 278 29.28 -11.03 2.20
C HIS A 278 29.09 -12.50 2.52
N LEU A 279 27.82 -12.91 2.73
CA LEU A 279 27.42 -14.31 2.94
C LEU A 279 26.85 -14.86 1.63
N GLU A 280 27.77 -15.30 0.76
CA GLU A 280 27.46 -15.80 -0.57
C GLU A 280 26.86 -17.21 -0.53
N GLN A 281 26.08 -17.58 -1.55
CA GLN A 281 25.40 -18.87 -1.67
C GLN A 281 24.59 -19.25 -0.42
N THR A 282 24.03 -18.26 0.26
CA THR A 282 23.33 -18.39 1.53
C THR A 282 21.89 -17.95 1.37
N LYS A 283 20.92 -18.77 1.79
CA LYS A 283 19.50 -18.48 1.73
C LYS A 283 19.01 -17.97 3.07
N LEU A 284 18.21 -16.93 3.05
CA LEU A 284 17.37 -16.54 4.17
C LEU A 284 16.24 -17.57 4.34
N ILE A 285 16.09 -18.11 5.53
CA ILE A 285 15.06 -19.09 5.88
C ILE A 285 13.96 -18.45 6.69
N GLU A 286 14.32 -17.61 7.67
CA GLU A 286 13.38 -17.00 8.62
C GLU A 286 13.96 -15.71 9.18
N VAL A 287 13.13 -14.72 9.42
CA VAL A 287 13.44 -13.55 10.25
C VAL A 287 12.95 -13.82 11.66
N MET A 288 13.82 -13.68 12.63
CA MET A 288 13.55 -13.96 14.04
C MET A 288 13.45 -12.67 14.83
N GLY A 289 12.61 -12.65 15.83
CA GLY A 289 12.43 -11.48 16.67
C GLY A 289 11.55 -11.75 17.88
N ASP A 290 11.33 -10.73 18.64
CA ASP A 290 10.45 -10.72 19.82
C ASP A 290 9.61 -9.43 19.87
N VAL A 291 9.05 -9.12 21.03
CA VAL A 291 8.20 -7.92 21.23
C VAL A 291 8.95 -6.59 21.00
N SER A 292 10.27 -6.61 20.97
CA SER A 292 11.12 -5.43 20.70
C SER A 292 11.44 -5.25 19.22
N GLY A 293 11.20 -6.27 18.38
CA GLY A 293 11.48 -6.29 16.96
C GLY A 293 12.39 -7.43 16.52
N VAL A 294 13.10 -7.24 15.40
CA VAL A 294 14.04 -8.22 14.85
C VAL A 294 15.23 -8.42 15.80
N THR A 295 15.56 -9.69 16.09
CA THR A 295 16.73 -10.08 16.90
C THR A 295 17.73 -10.93 16.12
N GLY A 296 17.35 -11.44 14.94
CA GLY A 296 18.24 -12.27 14.14
C GLY A 296 17.60 -12.75 12.85
N VAL A 297 18.44 -13.36 12.02
CA VAL A 297 18.02 -14.07 10.81
C VAL A 297 18.56 -15.49 10.78
N LYS A 298 17.72 -16.43 10.39
CA LYS A 298 18.09 -17.83 10.19
C LYS A 298 18.46 -18.05 8.75
N LEU A 299 19.61 -18.63 8.53
CA LEU A 299 20.25 -18.78 7.24
C LEU A 299 20.56 -20.24 6.94
N LYS A 300 20.67 -20.56 5.66
CA LYS A 300 21.12 -21.87 5.20
C LYS A 300 22.10 -21.73 4.04
N ARG A 301 23.32 -22.13 4.26
CA ARG A 301 24.37 -22.13 3.23
C ARG A 301 24.17 -23.28 2.23
N LYS A 302 24.39 -23.05 0.97
CA LYS A 302 24.30 -24.05 -0.09
C LYS A 302 25.24 -25.23 0.20
N GLY A 303 24.69 -26.45 0.17
CA GLY A 303 25.45 -27.67 0.47
C GLY A 303 25.54 -28.04 1.95
N SER A 304 25.14 -27.15 2.87
CA SER A 304 25.02 -27.46 4.29
C SER A 304 23.66 -28.07 4.62
N LYS A 305 23.64 -29.02 5.56
CA LYS A 305 22.40 -29.52 6.18
C LYS A 305 21.98 -28.67 7.40
N GLU A 306 22.92 -27.93 7.97
CA GLU A 306 22.71 -27.13 9.17
C GLU A 306 22.22 -25.74 8.82
N GLU A 307 21.36 -25.23 9.66
CA GLU A 307 20.89 -23.84 9.63
C GLU A 307 21.67 -23.05 10.67
N GLU A 308 22.03 -21.84 10.33
CA GLU A 308 22.80 -20.91 11.16
C GLU A 308 21.91 -19.70 11.50
N VAL A 309 22.04 -19.19 12.72
CA VAL A 309 21.38 -17.96 13.14
C VAL A 309 22.46 -16.90 13.35
N ILE A 310 22.29 -15.76 12.71
CA ILE A 310 23.10 -14.56 12.99
C ILE A 310 22.22 -13.52 13.69
N GLU A 311 22.80 -12.90 14.72
CA GLU A 311 22.13 -11.82 15.47
C GLU A 311 22.20 -10.53 14.66
N VAL A 312 21.04 -9.94 14.40
CA VAL A 312 20.91 -8.65 13.72
C VAL A 312 19.75 -7.86 14.32
N GLU A 313 19.83 -6.55 14.31
CA GLU A 313 18.80 -5.65 14.79
C GLU A 313 17.86 -5.18 13.67
N GLY A 314 18.28 -5.37 12.41
CA GLY A 314 17.49 -5.04 11.23
C GLY A 314 17.71 -6.01 10.07
N ALA A 315 16.65 -6.27 9.30
CA ALA A 315 16.67 -7.12 8.12
C ALA A 315 16.06 -6.38 6.92
N PHE A 316 16.91 -6.02 5.97
CA PHE A 316 16.52 -5.36 4.72
C PHE A 316 16.39 -6.41 3.62
N ILE A 317 15.18 -6.58 3.05
CA ILE A 317 14.89 -7.75 2.21
C ILE A 317 14.50 -7.32 0.80
N TYR A 318 15.41 -7.56 -0.15
CA TYR A 318 15.24 -7.30 -1.58
C TYR A 318 15.11 -8.64 -2.30
N GLY A 319 13.89 -9.03 -2.70
CA GLY A 319 13.60 -10.34 -3.28
C GLY A 319 14.31 -10.60 -4.62
N ALA A 320 14.25 -11.84 -5.09
CA ALA A 320 14.81 -12.29 -6.38
C ALA A 320 14.02 -11.73 -7.58
N GLY A 321 14.00 -10.42 -7.77
CA GLY A 321 13.24 -9.78 -8.86
C GLY A 321 13.21 -8.25 -8.75
N GLY A 322 14.01 -7.67 -7.84
CA GLY A 322 14.03 -6.23 -7.61
C GLY A 322 12.93 -5.79 -6.63
N GLY A 323 13.07 -4.56 -6.14
CA GLY A 323 12.30 -3.94 -5.09
C GLY A 323 10.78 -3.86 -5.24
N SER A 324 10.20 -2.86 -4.62
CA SER A 324 8.76 -2.65 -4.65
C SER A 324 8.25 -2.38 -6.06
N LYS A 325 7.45 -3.30 -6.60
CA LYS A 325 6.85 -3.17 -7.93
C LYS A 325 5.61 -2.26 -7.89
N PRO A 326 5.45 -1.32 -8.85
CA PRO A 326 4.22 -0.55 -9.01
C PRO A 326 2.98 -1.45 -9.14
N ILE A 327 1.88 -1.07 -8.47
CA ILE A 327 0.61 -1.82 -8.52
C ILE A 327 -0.22 -1.28 -9.67
N THR A 328 -0.07 -1.87 -10.86
CA THR A 328 -0.65 -1.43 -12.13
C THR A 328 -1.57 -2.46 -12.80
N GLU A 329 -1.78 -3.63 -12.20
CA GLU A 329 -2.54 -4.72 -12.80
C GLU A 329 -3.98 -4.31 -13.17
N PHE A 330 -4.62 -3.44 -12.39
CA PHE A 330 -5.97 -2.94 -12.64
C PHE A 330 -6.05 -1.97 -13.84
N CYS A 331 -4.92 -1.44 -14.30
CA CYS A 331 -4.87 -0.51 -15.44
C CYS A 331 -5.08 -1.21 -16.78
N GLN A 332 -4.83 -2.52 -16.89
CA GLN A 332 -5.07 -3.36 -18.06
C GLN A 332 -4.55 -2.74 -19.38
N SER A 333 -3.33 -2.19 -19.37
CA SER A 333 -2.71 -1.52 -20.53
C SER A 333 -3.46 -0.29 -21.06
N LYS A 334 -4.29 0.34 -20.23
CA LYS A 334 -5.00 1.59 -20.59
C LYS A 334 -4.10 2.83 -20.51
N VAL A 335 -2.95 2.73 -19.87
CA VAL A 335 -1.91 3.77 -19.78
C VAL A 335 -0.55 3.16 -20.13
N GLU A 336 0.37 3.98 -20.62
CA GLU A 336 1.72 3.55 -20.93
C GLU A 336 2.52 3.27 -19.66
N LEU A 337 3.26 2.16 -19.68
CA LEU A 337 4.14 1.73 -18.58
C LEU A 337 5.58 1.65 -19.11
N ASP A 338 6.54 1.89 -18.21
CA ASP A 338 7.96 1.64 -18.47
C ASP A 338 8.32 0.15 -18.30
N GLU A 339 9.61 -0.18 -18.47
CA GLU A 339 10.13 -1.54 -18.34
C GLU A 339 9.98 -2.11 -16.91
N SER A 340 9.91 -1.24 -15.91
CA SER A 340 9.70 -1.58 -14.48
C SER A 340 8.23 -1.67 -14.10
N SER A 341 7.31 -1.50 -15.07
CA SER A 341 5.86 -1.42 -14.89
C SER A 341 5.39 -0.15 -14.18
N GLY A 342 6.21 0.90 -14.11
CA GLY A 342 5.84 2.22 -13.63
C GLY A 342 5.02 2.98 -14.67
N VAL A 343 3.99 3.71 -14.24
CA VAL A 343 3.19 4.53 -15.16
C VAL A 343 4.02 5.71 -15.64
N ILE A 344 4.16 5.85 -16.97
CA ILE A 344 4.88 6.96 -17.58
C ILE A 344 4.04 8.24 -17.48
N VAL A 345 4.64 9.31 -16.93
CA VAL A 345 4.00 10.62 -16.78
C VAL A 345 4.91 11.77 -17.22
N ASP A 346 4.29 12.90 -17.55
CA ASP A 346 4.99 14.18 -17.75
C ASP A 346 5.23 14.93 -16.42
N GLU A 347 5.82 16.13 -16.49
CA GLU A 347 6.08 16.98 -15.31
C GLU A 347 4.81 17.47 -14.62
N ASN A 348 3.64 17.35 -15.25
CA ASN A 348 2.32 17.68 -14.71
C ASN A 348 1.57 16.45 -14.18
N MET A 349 2.26 15.32 -14.03
CA MET A 349 1.72 14.01 -13.62
C MET A 349 0.69 13.42 -14.58
N LYS A 350 0.63 13.87 -15.84
CA LYS A 350 -0.28 13.35 -16.86
C LYS A 350 0.26 12.06 -17.46
N THR A 351 -0.62 11.10 -17.64
CA THR A 351 -0.33 9.85 -18.37
C THR A 351 -0.51 10.02 -19.87
N SER A 352 -0.36 8.95 -20.63
CA SER A 352 -0.67 8.90 -22.07
C SER A 352 -2.15 9.11 -22.40
N CYS A 353 -3.05 9.11 -21.41
CA CYS A 353 -4.48 9.32 -21.57
C CYS A 353 -4.93 10.66 -21.02
N ASP A 354 -5.69 11.44 -21.79
CA ASP A 354 -6.23 12.71 -21.36
C ASP A 354 -7.14 12.58 -20.13
N GLY A 355 -6.90 13.44 -19.13
CA GLY A 355 -7.65 13.45 -17.87
C GLY A 355 -7.31 12.31 -16.94
N VAL A 356 -6.27 11.51 -17.25
CA VAL A 356 -5.73 10.46 -16.38
C VAL A 356 -4.33 10.85 -15.88
N TYR A 357 -4.12 10.74 -14.58
CA TYR A 357 -2.88 11.12 -13.89
C TYR A 357 -2.35 9.95 -13.07
N ALA A 358 -1.04 9.88 -12.88
CA ALA A 358 -0.42 8.93 -11.95
C ALA A 358 0.55 9.65 -11.01
N ILE A 359 0.50 9.31 -9.70
CA ILE A 359 1.20 10.04 -8.64
C ILE A 359 1.78 9.09 -7.59
N GLY A 360 2.91 9.51 -7.02
CA GLY A 360 3.65 8.70 -6.05
C GLY A 360 4.33 7.50 -6.69
N ASP A 361 4.55 6.48 -5.91
CA ASP A 361 5.42 5.35 -6.26
C ASP A 361 4.88 4.43 -7.38
N ILE A 362 3.63 4.63 -7.84
CA ILE A 362 3.08 3.91 -9.00
C ILE A 362 3.71 4.37 -10.32
N ARG A 363 4.19 5.62 -10.37
CA ARG A 363 4.78 6.19 -11.58
C ARG A 363 6.23 5.76 -11.78
N ASN A 364 6.76 6.02 -12.96
CA ASN A 364 8.15 5.82 -13.33
C ASN A 364 9.09 6.80 -12.59
N THR A 365 9.40 6.52 -11.33
CA THR A 365 10.27 7.37 -10.50
C THR A 365 11.27 6.55 -9.70
N ASP A 366 12.48 7.09 -9.58
CA ASP A 366 13.53 6.56 -8.70
C ASP A 366 13.36 7.07 -7.24
N TYR A 367 12.56 8.12 -7.04
CA TYR A 367 12.41 8.80 -5.75
C TYR A 367 11.12 8.40 -5.03
N LYS A 368 11.17 7.30 -4.26
CA LYS A 368 10.03 6.78 -3.50
C LYS A 368 10.05 7.31 -2.07
N GLN A 369 9.61 8.56 -1.89
CA GLN A 369 9.56 9.24 -0.59
C GLN A 369 8.20 9.87 -0.35
N VAL A 370 7.77 9.92 0.92
CA VAL A 370 6.46 10.50 1.31
C VAL A 370 6.31 11.94 0.85
N VAL A 371 7.38 12.74 0.96
CA VAL A 371 7.38 14.15 0.53
C VAL A 371 7.25 14.28 -0.99
N VAL A 372 7.86 13.39 -1.77
CA VAL A 372 7.72 13.35 -3.23
C VAL A 372 6.31 12.94 -3.61
N ALA A 373 5.78 11.89 -2.99
CA ALA A 373 4.40 11.44 -3.20
C ALA A 373 3.37 12.54 -2.90
N ALA A 374 3.55 13.29 -1.82
CA ALA A 374 2.71 14.44 -1.49
C ALA A 374 2.86 15.59 -2.52
N SER A 375 4.09 15.87 -2.98
CA SER A 375 4.35 16.85 -4.04
C SER A 375 3.63 16.50 -5.34
N ASP A 376 3.73 15.23 -5.77
CA ASP A 376 3.03 14.75 -6.96
C ASP A 376 1.51 14.94 -6.85
N GLY A 377 0.93 14.64 -5.67
CA GLY A 377 -0.49 14.86 -5.39
C GLY A 377 -0.93 16.31 -5.57
N CYS A 378 -0.10 17.25 -5.10
CA CYS A 378 -0.35 18.69 -5.29
C CYS A 378 -0.26 19.08 -6.78
N ILE A 379 0.79 18.63 -7.50
CA ILE A 379 1.00 18.94 -8.92
C ILE A 379 -0.17 18.41 -9.77
N ALA A 380 -0.56 17.14 -9.54
CA ALA A 380 -1.70 16.53 -10.25
C ALA A 380 -3.00 17.27 -9.99
N ALA A 381 -3.30 17.64 -8.74
CA ALA A 381 -4.52 18.38 -8.41
C ALA A 381 -4.60 19.72 -9.15
N MET A 382 -3.50 20.47 -9.20
CA MET A 382 -3.43 21.72 -9.96
C MET A 382 -3.55 21.47 -11.48
N SER A 383 -3.02 20.38 -11.99
CA SER A 383 -3.13 19.99 -13.39
C SER A 383 -4.56 19.60 -13.74
N ILE A 384 -5.25 18.87 -12.84
CA ILE A 384 -6.66 18.50 -12.96
C ILE A 384 -7.54 19.75 -12.97
N GLU A 385 -7.29 20.72 -12.09
CA GLU A 385 -8.03 21.99 -12.07
C GLU A 385 -7.89 22.73 -13.41
N LYS A 386 -6.67 22.81 -13.96
CA LYS A 386 -6.45 23.40 -15.29
C LYS A 386 -7.23 22.65 -16.38
N PHE A 387 -7.20 21.33 -16.36
CA PHE A 387 -7.86 20.47 -17.34
C PHE A 387 -9.39 20.65 -17.28
N LEU A 388 -10.00 20.51 -16.09
CA LEU A 388 -11.46 20.53 -15.92
C LEU A 388 -12.08 21.92 -16.16
N TYR A 389 -11.35 23.00 -15.84
CA TYR A 389 -11.81 24.37 -16.04
C TYR A 389 -11.26 25.03 -17.30
N ASN A 390 -10.52 24.29 -18.15
CA ASN A 390 -9.86 24.78 -19.37
C ASN A 390 -9.03 26.07 -19.12
N ARG A 391 -8.28 26.10 -17.99
CA ARG A 391 -7.47 27.26 -17.62
C ARG A 391 -6.07 27.14 -18.21
N LYS A 392 -5.55 28.22 -18.82
CA LYS A 392 -4.17 28.28 -19.34
C LYS A 392 -3.13 28.40 -18.22
N SER A 393 -3.49 29.02 -17.07
CA SER A 393 -2.59 29.18 -15.92
C SER A 393 -3.38 29.18 -14.61
N ILE A 394 -2.75 28.69 -13.53
CA ILE A 394 -3.25 28.91 -12.18
C ILE A 394 -2.62 30.21 -11.69
N LYS A 395 -3.46 31.18 -11.25
CA LYS A 395 -2.94 32.36 -10.55
C LYS A 395 -2.59 31.94 -9.13
N VAL A 396 -1.30 32.01 -8.81
CA VAL A 396 -0.84 31.85 -7.44
C VAL A 396 -1.11 33.16 -6.72
N ASP A 397 -2.22 33.21 -5.97
CA ASP A 397 -2.55 34.38 -5.14
C ASP A 397 -1.99 34.15 -3.73
N TRP A 398 -0.79 34.69 -3.46
CA TRP A 398 -0.15 34.67 -2.15
C TRP A 398 -0.73 35.71 -1.19
N ILE A 399 -1.64 36.55 -1.66
CA ILE A 399 -2.23 37.62 -0.87
C ILE A 399 -3.57 37.12 -0.33
N HIS A 400 -3.52 36.54 0.86
CA HIS A 400 -4.72 36.41 1.66
C HIS A 400 -5.17 37.79 2.11
N LYS A 401 -6.26 38.27 1.53
CA LYS A 401 -6.98 39.44 2.05
C LYS A 401 -7.69 39.08 3.35
#